data_34e6e86d13e57e3dab2b91b43693d1f2
#
_entry.id   34e6e86d13e57e3dab2b91b43693d1f2
#
_cell.length_a   1.000
_cell.length_b   1.000
_cell.length_c   1.000
_cell.angle_alpha   90.00
_cell.angle_beta   90.00
_cell.angle_gamma   90.00
#
_symmetry.space_group_name_H-M   'P 1'
#
loop_
_entity.id
_entity.type
_entity.pdbx_description
1 polymer ?
#
loop_
_entity_poly.entity_id
_entity_poly.type
_entity_poly.pdbx_seq_one_letter_code
_entity_poly.pdbx_strand_id
1 'polypeptide(L)'
;APTENIEGLRIGVASVRPETGEVVAMYGGADYLENQFNNATQMIGQAGSTFKPFALAAGLENDVTLATTFSGKNKTMVGTYEVVNYGDKSFGDRITLLKATQDSVNSAYVELANAVGLETVFNAAKRAGIPADAVGMEPNLAFTLGTTSPHVVDIAAAYATFASRGLQVAPSYIQSITTGSGDILYKLNPKPVQAFSTDIADTVNFALQKVVEVGTGKAAKALGRPVAGKTGTTNENKSALFAGYTPELSTAVMFVKDGPDGQPMSLSGTGGMRSVTGGSYPARIFTAYMKGALKDLPVQKFAGLPTGEPNGANPTDSPSASAVPTIAPVDPAAPVVTVMVPDVRRAKVADATAVLQGLGLSVVLELQPGADSTRQLYVLDQFPASTTAANSGSVVTLKVVNVLP
;
A
#
# COMPACT_ATOMS: atom_id res chain seq x y z
N ALA A 1 9.54 20.00 14.02
CA ALA A 1 10.44 18.85 14.18
C ALA A 1 10.84 18.72 15.65
N PRO A 2 11.21 17.52 16.15
CA PRO A 2 11.80 17.36 17.47
C PRO A 2 13.16 18.08 17.57
N THR A 3 13.52 18.52 18.77
CA THR A 3 14.77 19.26 19.03
C THR A 3 15.64 18.58 20.09
N GLU A 4 15.11 17.60 20.80
CA GLU A 4 15.81 16.85 21.85
C GLU A 4 16.06 15.42 21.40
N ASN A 5 17.22 14.86 21.77
CA ASN A 5 17.59 13.48 21.49
C ASN A 5 17.45 13.10 19.99
N ILE A 6 17.98 13.99 19.13
CA ILE A 6 17.86 13.90 17.66
C ILE A 6 19.12 13.36 16.96
N GLU A 7 20.14 12.98 17.71
CA GLU A 7 21.35 12.39 17.15
C GLU A 7 21.01 11.14 16.33
N GLY A 8 21.52 11.06 15.11
CA GLY A 8 21.20 10.00 14.15
C GLY A 8 19.76 10.01 13.60
N LEU A 9 18.94 11.00 14.00
CA LEU A 9 17.57 11.10 13.50
C LEU A 9 17.56 11.50 12.02
N ARG A 10 16.87 10.72 11.20
CA ARG A 10 16.58 11.02 9.80
C ARG A 10 15.08 11.24 9.61
N ILE A 11 14.75 12.29 8.90
CA ILE A 11 13.39 12.65 8.55
C ILE A 11 13.32 12.79 7.03
N GLY A 12 12.43 12.02 6.41
CA GLY A 12 12.08 12.15 4.99
C GLY A 12 10.65 12.61 4.83
N VAL A 13 10.41 13.54 3.90
CA VAL A 13 9.08 13.98 3.48
C VAL A 13 9.01 13.98 1.96
N ALA A 14 7.92 13.46 1.41
CA ALA A 14 7.65 13.57 -0.03
C ALA A 14 6.16 13.85 -0.24
N SER A 15 5.87 14.68 -1.23
CA SER A 15 4.51 15.01 -1.65
C SER A 15 4.34 14.82 -3.14
N VAL A 16 3.25 14.14 -3.50
CA VAL A 16 2.93 13.75 -4.89
C VAL A 16 1.53 14.23 -5.23
N ARG A 17 1.36 14.85 -6.41
CA ARG A 17 0.08 15.23 -6.96
C ARG A 17 -0.63 13.99 -7.51
N PRO A 18 -1.85 13.65 -7.05
CA PRO A 18 -2.49 12.38 -7.35
C PRO A 18 -2.63 12.07 -8.84
N GLU A 19 -3.22 12.95 -9.62
CA GLU A 19 -3.56 12.66 -11.03
C GLU A 19 -2.36 12.71 -11.99
N THR A 20 -1.27 13.37 -11.60
CA THR A 20 -0.13 13.62 -12.48
C THR A 20 1.15 12.92 -12.08
N GLY A 21 1.24 12.43 -10.84
CA GLY A 21 2.46 11.84 -10.30
C GLY A 21 3.58 12.86 -10.02
N GLU A 22 3.33 14.18 -10.22
CA GLU A 22 4.33 15.22 -9.94
C GLU A 22 4.76 15.19 -8.49
N VAL A 23 6.06 15.03 -8.26
CA VAL A 23 6.67 15.21 -6.94
C VAL A 23 6.82 16.72 -6.70
N VAL A 24 5.86 17.30 -5.98
CA VAL A 24 5.77 18.75 -5.80
C VAL A 24 6.62 19.27 -4.66
N ALA A 25 7.01 18.41 -3.73
CA ALA A 25 7.93 18.75 -2.64
C ALA A 25 8.64 17.51 -2.10
N MET A 26 9.88 17.70 -1.68
CA MET A 26 10.68 16.74 -0.94
C MET A 26 11.49 17.43 0.16
N TYR A 27 11.64 16.76 1.29
CA TYR A 27 12.61 17.12 2.32
C TYR A 27 13.54 15.93 2.53
N GLY A 28 14.78 16.08 2.11
CA GLY A 28 15.81 15.03 2.17
C GLY A 28 16.78 15.13 3.33
N GLY A 29 16.74 16.23 4.09
CA GLY A 29 17.68 16.52 5.18
C GLY A 29 17.85 18.02 5.41
N ALA A 30 18.51 18.41 6.50
CA ALA A 30 18.64 19.81 6.89
C ALA A 30 19.70 20.56 6.06
N ASP A 31 20.81 19.90 5.77
CA ASP A 31 21.93 20.50 5.03
C ASP A 31 22.51 19.51 4.02
N TYR A 32 22.35 19.84 2.72
CA TYR A 32 22.84 19.04 1.62
C TYR A 32 24.38 19.07 1.51
N LEU A 33 25.02 20.17 1.93
CA LEU A 33 26.47 20.26 1.86
C LEU A 33 27.18 19.39 2.91
N GLU A 34 26.51 19.20 4.06
CA GLU A 34 27.01 18.30 5.10
C GLU A 34 26.61 16.83 4.85
N ASN A 35 25.40 16.61 4.30
CA ASN A 35 24.89 15.28 4.04
C ASN A 35 24.06 15.25 2.75
N GLN A 36 24.66 14.71 1.68
CA GLN A 36 24.04 14.61 0.36
C GLN A 36 22.99 13.48 0.27
N PHE A 37 22.88 12.63 1.29
CA PHE A 37 21.90 11.54 1.33
C PHE A 37 20.48 12.10 1.45
N ASN A 38 19.66 11.86 0.42
CA ASN A 38 18.28 12.33 0.38
C ASN A 38 17.34 11.37 1.11
N ASN A 39 16.88 11.73 2.30
CA ASN A 39 15.98 10.91 3.09
C ASN A 39 14.63 10.63 2.41
N ALA A 40 14.18 11.43 1.45
CA ALA A 40 12.91 11.19 0.76
C ALA A 40 13.01 10.06 -0.29
N THR A 41 14.19 9.86 -0.90
CA THR A 41 14.39 8.96 -2.04
C THR A 41 15.42 7.85 -1.82
N GLN A 42 16.17 7.89 -0.71
CA GLN A 42 17.24 6.92 -0.43
C GLN A 42 17.12 6.26 0.93
N MET A 43 16.46 6.94 1.91
CA MET A 43 16.25 6.37 3.23
C MET A 43 15.32 5.17 3.14
N ILE A 44 15.71 4.09 3.79
CA ILE A 44 14.89 2.89 3.97
C ILE A 44 14.46 2.79 5.42
N GLY A 45 13.21 2.36 5.62
CA GLY A 45 12.65 2.08 6.93
C GLY A 45 11.37 1.28 6.73
N GLN A 46 11.16 0.31 7.61
CA GLN A 46 9.95 -0.51 7.50
C GLN A 46 8.70 0.37 7.54
N ALA A 47 7.81 0.17 6.58
CA ALA A 47 6.59 0.95 6.42
C ALA A 47 5.58 0.74 7.56
N GLY A 48 5.67 -0.40 8.25
CA GLY A 48 4.74 -0.73 9.32
C GLY A 48 3.30 -0.74 8.82
N SER A 49 2.37 -0.42 9.67
CA SER A 49 0.93 -0.47 9.37
C SER A 49 0.45 0.43 8.20
N THR A 50 1.32 1.19 7.54
CA THR A 50 0.94 1.89 6.30
C THR A 50 0.77 0.94 5.10
N PHE A 51 1.11 -0.33 5.24
CA PHE A 51 0.81 -1.37 4.24
C PHE A 51 -0.61 -1.93 4.33
N LYS A 52 -1.29 -1.76 5.45
CA LYS A 52 -2.66 -2.26 5.64
C LYS A 52 -3.68 -1.79 4.60
N PRO A 53 -3.64 -0.56 4.06
CA PRO A 53 -4.55 -0.15 2.99
C PRO A 53 -4.46 -1.00 1.72
N PHE A 54 -3.30 -1.60 1.42
CA PHE A 54 -3.17 -2.51 0.28
C PHE A 54 -3.88 -3.85 0.54
N ALA A 55 -3.78 -4.36 1.77
CA ALA A 55 -4.55 -5.54 2.19
C ALA A 55 -6.05 -5.24 2.26
N LEU A 56 -6.45 -4.03 2.68
CA LEU A 56 -7.84 -3.59 2.63
C LEU A 56 -8.37 -3.60 1.19
N ALA A 57 -7.65 -2.97 0.25
CA ALA A 57 -8.05 -2.94 -1.15
C ALA A 57 -8.14 -4.36 -1.74
N ALA A 58 -7.15 -5.22 -1.46
CA ALA A 58 -7.17 -6.63 -1.86
C ALA A 58 -8.38 -7.38 -1.29
N GLY A 59 -8.73 -7.13 -0.03
CA GLY A 59 -9.92 -7.71 0.60
C GLY A 59 -11.20 -7.28 -0.10
N LEU A 60 -11.36 -5.97 -0.32
CA LEU A 60 -12.54 -5.41 -1.00
C LEU A 60 -12.72 -5.94 -2.44
N GLU A 61 -11.63 -6.21 -3.16
CA GLU A 61 -11.66 -6.86 -4.47
C GLU A 61 -12.06 -8.35 -4.41
N ASN A 62 -12.08 -8.95 -3.22
CA ASN A 62 -12.42 -10.36 -2.97
C ASN A 62 -13.63 -10.48 -2.04
N ASP A 63 -14.66 -9.69 -2.28
CA ASP A 63 -15.97 -9.72 -1.62
C ASP A 63 -15.95 -9.49 -0.10
N VAL A 64 -14.83 -9.04 0.47
CA VAL A 64 -14.76 -8.58 1.86
C VAL A 64 -15.32 -7.16 1.92
N THR A 65 -16.15 -6.88 2.93
CA THR A 65 -16.70 -5.54 3.15
C THR A 65 -16.12 -4.89 4.41
N LEU A 66 -16.35 -3.60 4.61
CA LEU A 66 -15.95 -2.92 5.85
C LEU A 66 -16.68 -3.48 7.09
N ALA A 67 -17.82 -4.13 6.91
CA ALA A 67 -18.58 -4.78 7.97
C ALA A 67 -18.11 -6.21 8.28
N THR A 68 -17.33 -6.84 7.39
CA THR A 68 -16.75 -8.17 7.64
C THR A 68 -15.92 -8.15 8.91
N THR A 69 -16.03 -9.20 9.72
CA THR A 69 -15.36 -9.25 11.02
C THR A 69 -14.16 -10.18 11.03
N PHE A 70 -13.13 -9.76 11.76
CA PHE A 70 -11.87 -10.46 11.97
C PHE A 70 -11.49 -10.46 13.45
N SER A 71 -10.52 -11.29 13.86
CA SER A 71 -10.05 -11.35 15.23
C SER A 71 -9.42 -10.02 15.67
N GLY A 72 -9.90 -9.48 16.78
CA GLY A 72 -9.26 -8.36 17.49
C GLY A 72 -8.38 -8.80 18.65
N LYS A 73 -8.26 -10.12 18.93
CA LYS A 73 -7.49 -10.65 20.05
C LYS A 73 -5.99 -10.39 19.87
N ASN A 74 -5.31 -10.09 20.97
CA ASN A 74 -3.85 -10.11 21.00
C ASN A 74 -3.34 -11.55 21.02
N LYS A 75 -2.13 -11.78 20.50
CA LYS A 75 -1.50 -13.12 20.40
C LYS A 75 -2.37 -14.14 19.67
N THR A 76 -3.01 -13.70 18.59
CA THR A 76 -3.79 -14.58 17.70
C THR A 76 -2.84 -15.39 16.82
N MET A 77 -3.07 -16.69 16.73
CA MET A 77 -2.38 -17.54 15.77
C MET A 77 -3.07 -17.48 14.40
N VAL A 78 -2.30 -17.20 13.34
CA VAL A 78 -2.73 -17.30 11.95
C VAL A 78 -1.74 -18.24 11.25
N GLY A 79 -2.17 -19.46 10.95
CA GLY A 79 -1.25 -20.52 10.60
C GLY A 79 -0.26 -20.79 11.74
N THR A 80 1.04 -20.71 11.46
CA THR A 80 2.12 -20.83 12.44
C THR A 80 2.62 -19.49 13.00
N TYR A 81 2.02 -18.38 12.56
CA TYR A 81 2.45 -17.02 12.92
C TYR A 81 1.65 -16.47 14.09
N GLU A 82 2.31 -16.18 15.23
CA GLU A 82 1.70 -15.47 16.35
C GLU A 82 1.66 -13.97 16.08
N VAL A 83 0.46 -13.42 15.99
CA VAL A 83 0.26 -11.99 15.71
C VAL A 83 0.07 -11.23 17.02
N VAL A 84 0.97 -10.27 17.28
CA VAL A 84 0.90 -9.38 18.44
C VAL A 84 0.36 -8.02 18.01
N ASN A 85 -0.66 -7.52 18.70
CA ASN A 85 -1.18 -6.18 18.51
C ASN A 85 -0.30 -5.14 19.22
N TYR A 86 -0.21 -3.92 18.67
CA TYR A 86 0.61 -2.85 19.24
C TYR A 86 0.21 -2.57 20.70
N GLY A 87 1.20 -2.58 21.58
CA GLY A 87 1.02 -2.35 23.02
C GLY A 87 0.28 -3.49 23.73
N ASP A 88 0.33 -4.71 23.20
CA ASP A 88 -0.29 -5.92 23.74
C ASP A 88 -1.81 -5.81 23.98
N LYS A 89 -2.51 -5.02 23.16
CA LYS A 89 -3.94 -4.74 23.30
C LYS A 89 -4.81 -5.77 22.59
N SER A 90 -5.90 -6.18 23.26
CA SER A 90 -7.01 -6.89 22.63
C SER A 90 -8.17 -5.91 22.36
N PHE A 91 -8.80 -6.06 21.20
CA PHE A 91 -9.89 -5.20 20.71
C PHE A 91 -11.24 -5.91 20.65
N GLY A 92 -11.32 -7.11 21.20
CA GLY A 92 -12.49 -7.99 21.20
C GLY A 92 -12.27 -9.26 20.38
N ASP A 93 -13.20 -10.21 20.52
CA ASP A 93 -13.11 -11.52 19.83
C ASP A 93 -13.24 -11.36 18.32
N ARG A 94 -14.22 -10.56 17.89
CA ARG A 94 -14.47 -10.21 16.49
C ARG A 94 -14.75 -8.72 16.39
N ILE A 95 -14.10 -8.03 15.48
CA ILE A 95 -14.28 -6.60 15.19
C ILE A 95 -14.45 -6.41 13.69
N THR A 96 -15.21 -5.40 13.29
CA THR A 96 -15.37 -5.07 11.87
C THR A 96 -14.04 -4.64 11.24
N LEU A 97 -13.88 -4.84 9.94
CA LEU A 97 -12.70 -4.40 9.21
C LEU A 97 -12.52 -2.87 9.27
N LEU A 98 -13.62 -2.11 9.29
CA LEU A 98 -13.55 -0.67 9.53
C LEU A 98 -12.91 -0.35 10.88
N LYS A 99 -13.35 -1.00 11.96
CA LYS A 99 -12.78 -0.82 13.31
C LYS A 99 -11.31 -1.23 13.36
N ALA A 100 -10.99 -2.37 12.73
CA ALA A 100 -9.61 -2.84 12.61
C ALA A 100 -8.71 -1.85 11.84
N THR A 101 -9.22 -1.19 10.80
CA THR A 101 -8.52 -0.15 10.03
C THR A 101 -8.29 1.08 10.90
N GLN A 102 -9.35 1.57 11.56
CA GLN A 102 -9.36 2.74 12.43
C GLN A 102 -8.30 2.63 13.54
N ASP A 103 -8.25 1.49 14.22
CA ASP A 103 -7.35 1.25 15.35
C ASP A 103 -6.04 0.55 14.95
N SER A 104 -5.90 0.24 13.66
CA SER A 104 -4.69 -0.40 13.13
C SER A 104 -4.38 -1.78 13.71
N VAL A 105 -5.41 -2.63 13.91
CA VAL A 105 -5.30 -3.92 14.59
C VAL A 105 -4.55 -4.94 13.73
N ASN A 106 -3.46 -5.49 14.26
CA ASN A 106 -2.59 -6.41 13.51
C ASN A 106 -3.25 -7.75 13.25
N SER A 107 -3.87 -8.34 14.30
CA SER A 107 -4.50 -9.67 14.21
C SER A 107 -5.57 -9.73 13.12
N ALA A 108 -6.42 -8.71 13.03
CA ALA A 108 -7.44 -8.63 11.99
C ALA A 108 -6.86 -8.55 10.58
N TYR A 109 -5.78 -7.80 10.40
CA TYR A 109 -5.16 -7.61 9.08
C TYR A 109 -4.35 -8.81 8.61
N VAL A 110 -3.69 -9.54 9.52
CA VAL A 110 -3.01 -10.79 9.16
C VAL A 110 -4.04 -11.89 8.84
N GLU A 111 -5.16 -11.95 9.59
CA GLU A 111 -6.27 -12.87 9.29
C GLU A 111 -6.89 -12.52 7.92
N LEU A 112 -7.13 -11.24 7.61
CA LEU A 112 -7.57 -10.77 6.29
C LEU A 112 -6.60 -11.21 5.18
N ALA A 113 -5.31 -10.92 5.33
CA ALA A 113 -4.31 -11.24 4.30
C ALA A 113 -4.22 -12.75 4.05
N ASN A 114 -4.34 -13.56 5.12
CA ASN A 114 -4.39 -15.02 5.00
C ASN A 114 -5.66 -15.50 4.28
N ALA A 115 -6.81 -14.85 4.53
CA ALA A 115 -8.09 -15.23 3.92
C ALA A 115 -8.15 -14.91 2.42
N VAL A 116 -7.59 -13.76 1.99
CA VAL A 116 -7.64 -13.33 0.57
C VAL A 116 -6.44 -13.78 -0.24
N GLY A 117 -5.43 -14.34 0.42
CA GLY A 117 -4.18 -14.80 -0.19
C GLY A 117 -3.07 -13.74 -0.18
N LEU A 118 -1.88 -14.16 0.21
CA LEU A 118 -0.71 -13.29 0.40
C LEU A 118 -0.26 -12.64 -0.91
N GLU A 119 -0.28 -13.39 -2.00
CA GLU A 119 0.02 -12.90 -3.36
C GLU A 119 -0.97 -11.83 -3.81
N THR A 120 -2.24 -11.94 -3.45
CA THR A 120 -3.27 -10.95 -3.77
C THR A 120 -2.95 -9.61 -3.12
N VAL A 121 -2.56 -9.64 -1.83
CA VAL A 121 -2.13 -8.43 -1.09
C VAL A 121 -0.83 -7.85 -1.65
N PHE A 122 0.14 -8.70 -1.97
CA PHE A 122 1.40 -8.30 -2.60
C PHE A 122 1.16 -7.60 -3.94
N ASN A 123 0.32 -8.19 -4.80
CA ASN A 123 -0.01 -7.61 -6.10
C ASN A 123 -0.83 -6.30 -5.96
N ALA A 124 -1.68 -6.16 -4.94
CA ALA A 124 -2.37 -4.90 -4.67
C ALA A 124 -1.38 -3.78 -4.31
N ALA A 125 -0.35 -4.05 -3.49
CA ALA A 125 0.71 -3.08 -3.18
C ALA A 125 1.49 -2.65 -4.44
N LYS A 126 1.86 -3.61 -5.31
CA LYS A 126 2.53 -3.31 -6.60
C LYS A 126 1.66 -2.46 -7.51
N ARG A 127 0.39 -2.81 -7.69
CA ARG A 127 -0.55 -2.02 -8.51
C ARG A 127 -0.73 -0.60 -7.97
N ALA A 128 -0.71 -0.43 -6.65
CA ALA A 128 -0.74 0.89 -6.04
C ALA A 128 0.51 1.74 -6.35
N GLY A 129 1.61 1.13 -6.78
CA GLY A 129 2.85 1.81 -7.13
C GLY A 129 4.03 1.55 -6.18
N ILE A 130 3.93 0.59 -5.25
CA ILE A 130 5.10 0.16 -4.46
C ILE A 130 6.06 -0.58 -5.39
N PRO A 131 7.36 -0.18 -5.45
CA PRO A 131 8.35 -0.86 -6.28
C PRO A 131 8.52 -2.34 -5.90
N ALA A 132 8.61 -3.20 -6.92
CA ALA A 132 8.74 -4.63 -6.71
C ALA A 132 10.10 -5.04 -6.10
N ASP A 133 11.11 -4.19 -6.25
CA ASP A 133 12.46 -4.33 -5.72
C ASP A 133 12.67 -3.63 -4.37
N ALA A 134 11.61 -3.08 -3.77
CA ALA A 134 11.70 -2.51 -2.43
C ALA A 134 12.14 -3.58 -1.42
N VAL A 135 13.04 -3.21 -0.53
CA VAL A 135 13.60 -4.14 0.47
C VAL A 135 12.48 -4.79 1.30
N GLY A 136 12.47 -6.13 1.38
CA GLY A 136 11.45 -6.89 2.10
C GLY A 136 10.11 -6.98 1.35
N MET A 137 10.09 -6.77 0.04
CA MET A 137 8.91 -6.93 -0.80
C MET A 137 8.68 -8.42 -1.10
N GLU A 138 8.10 -9.13 -0.12
CA GLU A 138 7.90 -10.59 -0.16
C GLU A 138 6.48 -10.96 0.32
N PRO A 139 5.75 -11.86 -0.37
CA PRO A 139 4.39 -12.24 -0.01
C PRO A 139 4.37 -13.23 1.17
N ASN A 140 4.43 -12.70 2.39
CA ASN A 140 4.33 -13.47 3.63
C ASN A 140 3.29 -12.85 4.60
N LEU A 141 2.95 -13.56 5.68
CA LEU A 141 1.94 -13.11 6.65
C LEU A 141 2.27 -11.77 7.30
N ALA A 142 3.56 -11.45 7.50
CA ALA A 142 3.99 -10.19 8.08
C ALA A 142 4.00 -9.03 7.07
N PHE A 143 3.89 -9.31 5.75
CA PHE A 143 3.89 -8.30 4.69
C PHE A 143 2.83 -7.22 4.91
N THR A 144 1.60 -7.61 5.28
CA THR A 144 0.51 -6.67 5.55
C THR A 144 0.78 -5.76 6.75
N LEU A 145 1.72 -6.14 7.62
CA LEU A 145 2.17 -5.32 8.74
C LEU A 145 3.31 -4.37 8.35
N GLY A 146 3.75 -4.40 7.08
CA GLY A 146 4.74 -3.49 6.51
C GLY A 146 6.17 -3.80 6.90
N THR A 147 6.58 -5.06 6.78
CA THR A 147 8.00 -5.48 6.88
C THR A 147 8.82 -4.95 5.70
N THR A 148 8.17 -4.53 4.64
CA THR A 148 8.77 -3.87 3.47
C THR A 148 9.26 -2.47 3.80
N SER A 149 10.37 -2.06 3.18
CA SER A 149 11.02 -0.77 3.38
C SER A 149 11.12 0.03 2.08
N PRO A 150 10.01 0.53 1.51
CA PRO A 150 10.02 1.42 0.35
C PRO A 150 10.53 2.81 0.73
N HIS A 151 10.94 3.62 -0.25
CA HIS A 151 11.29 5.01 -0.01
C HIS A 151 10.03 5.85 0.33
N VAL A 152 10.26 7.01 0.95
CA VAL A 152 9.17 7.89 1.37
C VAL A 152 8.34 8.36 0.18
N VAL A 153 8.99 8.65 -0.95
CA VAL A 153 8.32 9.05 -2.18
C VAL A 153 7.44 7.94 -2.76
N ASP A 154 7.85 6.67 -2.64
CA ASP A 154 7.07 5.53 -3.12
C ASP A 154 5.77 5.39 -2.32
N ILE A 155 5.84 5.56 -1.00
CA ILE A 155 4.64 5.58 -0.14
C ILE A 155 3.72 6.75 -0.50
N ALA A 156 4.27 7.95 -0.70
CA ALA A 156 3.47 9.11 -1.11
C ALA A 156 2.76 8.87 -2.45
N ALA A 157 3.46 8.29 -3.43
CA ALA A 157 2.91 7.94 -4.74
C ALA A 157 1.86 6.83 -4.66
N ALA A 158 2.10 5.77 -3.86
CA ALA A 158 1.14 4.69 -3.69
C ALA A 158 -0.17 5.16 -3.01
N TYR A 159 -0.08 6.10 -2.08
CA TYR A 159 -1.27 6.71 -1.45
C TYR A 159 -1.97 7.71 -2.39
N ALA A 160 -1.24 8.34 -3.32
CA ALA A 160 -1.82 9.16 -4.38
C ALA A 160 -2.77 8.35 -5.27
N THR A 161 -2.53 7.04 -5.44
CA THR A 161 -3.42 6.13 -6.17
C THR A 161 -4.82 6.03 -5.53
N PHE A 162 -4.93 6.03 -4.20
CA PHE A 162 -6.24 6.09 -3.55
C PHE A 162 -6.86 7.49 -3.64
N ALA A 163 -6.04 8.55 -3.51
CA ALA A 163 -6.52 9.93 -3.66
C ALA A 163 -7.13 10.22 -5.03
N SER A 164 -6.55 9.64 -6.10
CA SER A 164 -7.02 9.73 -7.49
C SER A 164 -8.07 8.67 -7.85
N ARG A 165 -8.75 8.10 -6.84
CA ARG A 165 -9.82 7.12 -7.03
C ARG A 165 -9.39 5.88 -7.82
N GLY A 166 -8.19 5.38 -7.49
CA GLY A 166 -7.64 4.14 -8.04
C GLY A 166 -6.75 4.30 -9.27
N LEU A 167 -6.51 5.53 -9.73
CA LEU A 167 -5.58 5.80 -10.83
C LEU A 167 -4.13 5.86 -10.31
N GLN A 168 -3.30 4.91 -10.67
CA GLN A 168 -1.87 4.92 -10.37
C GLN A 168 -1.10 5.70 -11.42
N VAL A 169 -0.23 6.61 -10.98
CA VAL A 169 0.73 7.34 -11.82
C VAL A 169 2.12 7.26 -11.19
N ALA A 170 3.12 6.91 -11.98
CA ALA A 170 4.51 6.88 -11.52
C ALA A 170 4.98 8.28 -11.08
N PRO A 171 5.74 8.40 -9.98
CA PRO A 171 6.24 9.70 -9.54
C PRO A 171 7.21 10.29 -10.56
N SER A 172 7.08 11.60 -10.83
CA SER A 172 7.93 12.36 -11.75
C SER A 172 8.49 13.61 -11.09
N TYR A 173 9.79 13.82 -11.26
CA TYR A 173 10.52 14.96 -10.70
C TYR A 173 10.74 16.10 -11.71
N ILE A 174 10.46 15.85 -13.00
CA ILE A 174 10.69 16.81 -14.07
C ILE A 174 9.36 17.10 -14.76
N GLN A 175 8.90 18.35 -14.69
CA GLN A 175 7.70 18.80 -15.36
C GLN A 175 7.95 19.15 -16.83
N SER A 176 9.06 19.85 -17.11
CA SER A 176 9.47 20.20 -18.47
C SER A 176 10.96 20.47 -18.59
N ILE A 177 11.50 20.28 -19.77
CA ILE A 177 12.87 20.68 -20.15
C ILE A 177 12.74 21.57 -21.37
N THR A 178 13.34 22.76 -21.33
CA THR A 178 13.36 23.73 -22.44
C THR A 178 14.79 24.11 -22.82
N THR A 179 15.01 24.46 -24.07
CA THR A 179 16.28 25.07 -24.53
C THR A 179 16.38 26.51 -24.06
N GLY A 180 17.56 27.12 -24.20
CA GLY A 180 17.76 28.54 -23.97
C GLY A 180 16.96 29.45 -24.94
N SER A 181 16.57 28.92 -26.11
CA SER A 181 15.66 29.58 -27.07
C SER A 181 14.17 29.46 -26.73
N GLY A 182 13.83 28.65 -25.70
CA GLY A 182 12.45 28.43 -25.27
C GLY A 182 11.76 27.23 -25.93
N ASP A 183 12.45 26.45 -26.76
CA ASP A 183 11.90 25.23 -27.36
C ASP A 183 11.73 24.13 -26.31
N ILE A 184 10.58 23.46 -26.30
CA ILE A 184 10.26 22.41 -25.36
C ILE A 184 10.90 21.10 -25.84
N LEU A 185 11.91 20.60 -25.10
CA LEU A 185 12.54 19.31 -25.33
C LEU A 185 11.78 18.16 -24.66
N TYR A 186 11.17 18.43 -23.52
CA TYR A 186 10.37 17.47 -22.77
C TYR A 186 9.25 18.20 -22.04
N LYS A 187 8.11 17.58 -21.98
CA LYS A 187 6.99 17.97 -21.11
C LYS A 187 6.36 16.72 -20.51
N LEU A 188 6.15 16.73 -19.21
CA LEU A 188 5.49 15.63 -18.49
C LEU A 188 4.14 15.31 -19.17
N ASN A 189 3.96 14.06 -19.50
CA ASN A 189 2.70 13.51 -20.03
C ASN A 189 2.32 12.32 -19.13
N PRO A 190 1.53 12.52 -18.06
CA PRO A 190 1.14 11.48 -17.15
C PRO A 190 0.43 10.34 -17.90
N LYS A 191 0.72 9.11 -17.50
CA LYS A 191 0.06 7.91 -18.05
C LYS A 191 -0.61 7.15 -16.91
N PRO A 192 -1.80 7.58 -16.48
CA PRO A 192 -2.50 6.90 -15.38
C PRO A 192 -2.93 5.49 -15.81
N VAL A 193 -2.81 4.55 -14.87
CA VAL A 193 -3.26 3.17 -15.00
C VAL A 193 -4.30 2.90 -13.91
N GLN A 194 -5.44 2.30 -14.25
CA GLN A 194 -6.44 1.92 -13.26
C GLN A 194 -5.91 0.74 -12.44
N ALA A 195 -5.42 1.01 -11.24
CA ALA A 195 -4.91 0.02 -10.29
C ALA A 195 -6.04 -0.64 -9.49
N PHE A 196 -7.05 0.15 -9.11
CA PHE A 196 -8.24 -0.31 -8.38
C PHE A 196 -9.48 0.33 -9.00
N SER A 197 -10.63 -0.34 -8.91
CA SER A 197 -11.89 0.30 -9.31
C SER A 197 -12.17 1.53 -8.44
N THR A 198 -12.96 2.44 -8.98
CA THR A 198 -13.36 3.66 -8.27
C THR A 198 -14.04 3.34 -6.92
N ASP A 199 -14.92 2.34 -6.90
CA ASP A 199 -15.66 1.94 -5.69
C ASP A 199 -14.73 1.38 -4.62
N ILE A 200 -13.74 0.55 -5.01
CA ILE A 200 -12.70 0.06 -4.09
C ILE A 200 -11.91 1.22 -3.50
N ALA A 201 -11.45 2.15 -4.33
CA ALA A 201 -10.67 3.30 -3.87
C ALA A 201 -11.51 4.22 -2.95
N ASP A 202 -12.76 4.47 -3.28
CA ASP A 202 -13.67 5.29 -2.46
C ASP A 202 -13.97 4.62 -1.10
N THR A 203 -14.12 3.29 -1.08
CA THR A 203 -14.28 2.51 0.16
C THR A 203 -13.00 2.57 1.03
N VAL A 204 -11.82 2.44 0.41
CA VAL A 204 -10.53 2.64 1.11
C VAL A 204 -10.44 4.08 1.65
N ASN A 205 -10.78 5.08 0.85
CA ASN A 205 -10.80 6.49 1.25
C ASN A 205 -11.70 6.72 2.47
N PHE A 206 -12.91 6.15 2.47
CA PHE A 206 -13.83 6.22 3.61
C PHE A 206 -13.19 5.63 4.88
N ALA A 207 -12.62 4.43 4.80
CA ALA A 207 -12.00 3.78 5.94
C ALA A 207 -10.80 4.57 6.48
N LEU A 208 -9.97 5.13 5.58
CA LEU A 208 -8.80 5.92 5.96
C LEU A 208 -9.15 7.31 6.51
N GLN A 209 -10.30 7.89 6.13
CA GLN A 209 -10.83 9.08 6.80
C GLN A 209 -11.18 8.77 8.28
N LYS A 210 -11.74 7.58 8.58
CA LYS A 210 -12.02 7.17 9.98
C LYS A 210 -10.76 7.03 10.81
N VAL A 211 -9.62 6.62 10.23
CA VAL A 211 -8.32 6.62 10.91
C VAL A 211 -7.95 8.03 11.40
N VAL A 212 -8.23 9.06 10.60
CA VAL A 212 -7.94 10.47 10.94
C VAL A 212 -9.03 11.07 11.84
N GLU A 213 -10.30 10.76 11.61
CA GLU A 213 -11.41 11.33 12.38
C GLU A 213 -11.41 10.89 13.85
N VAL A 214 -11.26 9.60 14.07
CA VAL A 214 -11.43 8.96 15.40
C VAL A 214 -10.36 7.93 15.76
N GLY A 215 -9.49 7.54 14.80
CA GLY A 215 -8.47 6.49 14.94
C GLY A 215 -7.08 6.98 15.34
N THR A 216 -6.08 6.23 14.91
CA THR A 216 -4.66 6.46 15.25
C THR A 216 -4.07 7.73 14.62
N GLY A 217 -4.68 8.26 13.55
CA GLY A 217 -4.22 9.43 12.78
C GLY A 217 -4.79 10.77 13.23
N LYS A 218 -5.44 10.86 14.39
CA LYS A 218 -6.17 12.07 14.88
C LYS A 218 -5.41 13.38 14.78
N ALA A 219 -4.08 13.38 14.86
CA ALA A 219 -3.28 14.61 14.76
C ALA A 219 -3.48 15.30 13.40
N ALA A 220 -3.74 14.55 12.32
CA ALA A 220 -3.97 15.09 10.98
C ALA A 220 -5.33 15.80 10.84
N LYS A 221 -6.31 15.55 11.74
CA LYS A 221 -7.59 16.26 11.78
C LYS A 221 -7.42 17.77 11.91
N ALA A 222 -6.33 18.22 12.54
CA ALA A 222 -6.01 19.63 12.71
C ALA A 222 -5.70 20.36 11.39
N LEU A 223 -5.64 19.66 10.23
CA LEU A 223 -5.57 20.29 8.90
C LEU A 223 -6.82 21.13 8.61
N GLY A 224 -8.01 20.75 9.12
CA GLY A 224 -9.25 21.49 8.95
C GLY A 224 -9.94 21.27 7.60
N ARG A 225 -9.56 20.23 6.85
CA ARG A 225 -10.22 19.77 5.62
C ARG A 225 -10.26 18.24 5.58
N PRO A 226 -11.04 17.62 4.67
CA PRO A 226 -11.09 16.17 4.57
C PRO A 226 -9.71 15.56 4.35
N VAL A 227 -9.32 14.60 5.20
CA VAL A 227 -8.04 13.89 5.15
C VAL A 227 -8.30 12.40 5.31
N ALA A 228 -7.71 11.61 4.45
CA ALA A 228 -7.55 10.18 4.61
C ALA A 228 -6.07 9.87 4.91
N GLY A 229 -5.79 8.83 5.69
CA GLY A 229 -4.39 8.51 5.99
C GLY A 229 -4.22 7.33 6.92
N LYS A 230 -2.99 6.88 7.06
CA LYS A 230 -2.61 5.75 7.90
C LYS A 230 -1.32 6.01 8.65
N THR A 231 -1.30 5.60 9.90
CA THR A 231 -0.10 5.57 10.73
C THR A 231 0.66 4.27 10.55
N GLY A 232 1.98 4.33 10.50
CA GLY A 232 2.90 3.21 10.62
C GLY A 232 3.79 3.39 11.84
N THR A 233 3.99 2.32 12.58
CA THR A 233 4.95 2.23 13.69
C THR A 233 5.43 0.79 13.71
N THR A 234 6.74 0.60 13.70
CA THR A 234 7.32 -0.74 13.74
C THR A 234 7.50 -1.23 15.17
N ASN A 235 7.63 -2.54 15.31
CA ASN A 235 8.07 -3.14 16.55
C ASN A 235 9.41 -2.51 16.97
N GLU A 236 9.67 -2.42 18.28
CA GLU A 236 10.85 -1.77 18.83
C GLU A 236 10.96 -0.26 18.50
N ASN A 237 9.94 0.33 17.86
CA ASN A 237 9.88 1.75 17.52
C ASN A 237 11.07 2.23 16.66
N LYS A 238 11.54 1.41 15.71
CA LYS A 238 12.67 1.75 14.82
C LYS A 238 12.28 2.63 13.64
N SER A 239 11.00 2.62 13.24
CA SER A 239 10.46 3.58 12.29
C SER A 239 9.09 4.08 12.71
N ALA A 240 8.78 5.32 12.33
CA ALA A 240 7.48 5.94 12.51
C ALA A 240 7.10 6.68 11.22
N LEU A 241 5.95 6.34 10.65
CA LEU A 241 5.49 6.84 9.36
C LEU A 241 4.04 7.34 9.46
N PHE A 242 3.75 8.47 8.86
CA PHE A 242 2.39 8.88 8.53
C PHE A 242 2.30 9.11 7.02
N ALA A 243 1.42 8.37 6.37
CA ALA A 243 1.04 8.61 4.99
C ALA A 243 -0.40 9.09 4.96
N GLY A 244 -0.65 10.25 4.38
CA GLY A 244 -1.97 10.84 4.32
C GLY A 244 -2.15 11.68 3.07
N TYR A 245 -3.40 11.98 2.77
CA TYR A 245 -3.75 12.74 1.57
C TYR A 245 -5.09 13.44 1.72
N THR A 246 -5.24 14.48 0.92
CA THR A 246 -6.51 15.06 0.50
C THR A 246 -6.72 14.69 -0.97
N PRO A 247 -7.87 14.95 -1.60
CA PRO A 247 -8.00 14.73 -3.05
C PRO A 247 -6.95 15.47 -3.87
N GLU A 248 -6.40 16.58 -3.37
CA GLU A 248 -5.46 17.45 -4.08
C GLU A 248 -3.99 17.04 -3.94
N LEU A 249 -3.59 16.38 -2.83
CA LEU A 249 -2.18 16.13 -2.52
C LEU A 249 -2.00 14.93 -1.59
N SER A 250 -1.07 14.05 -1.93
CA SER A 250 -0.61 12.93 -1.09
C SER A 250 0.76 13.24 -0.51
N THR A 251 0.94 12.99 0.79
CA THR A 251 2.20 13.27 1.50
C THR A 251 2.54 12.17 2.49
N ALA A 252 3.79 11.70 2.45
CA ALA A 252 4.35 10.78 3.43
C ALA A 252 5.43 11.46 4.26
N VAL A 253 5.47 11.16 5.56
CA VAL A 253 6.48 11.63 6.51
C VAL A 253 7.02 10.44 7.28
N MET A 254 8.29 10.14 7.14
CA MET A 254 8.95 9.02 7.79
C MET A 254 10.08 9.49 8.71
N PHE A 255 10.16 8.86 9.87
CA PHE A 255 11.23 8.98 10.84
C PHE A 255 11.92 7.63 10.98
N VAL A 256 13.25 7.64 10.92
CA VAL A 256 14.13 6.54 11.36
C VAL A 256 15.27 7.15 12.17
N LYS A 257 15.99 6.32 12.91
CA LYS A 257 17.17 6.75 13.67
C LYS A 257 18.28 5.75 13.45
N ASP A 258 19.45 6.24 13.03
CA ASP A 258 20.64 5.42 12.84
C ASP A 258 21.57 5.56 14.04
N GLY A 259 22.16 4.44 14.43
CA GLY A 259 23.25 4.41 15.38
C GLY A 259 24.61 4.74 14.73
N PRO A 260 25.69 4.75 15.52
CA PRO A 260 27.03 5.10 15.06
C PRO A 260 27.51 4.25 13.86
N ASP A 261 27.10 2.99 13.78
CA ASP A 261 27.47 2.06 12.71
C ASP A 261 26.39 1.95 11.62
N GLY A 262 25.43 2.89 11.56
CA GLY A 262 24.32 2.90 10.62
C GLY A 262 23.21 1.87 10.91
N GLN A 263 23.28 1.15 12.06
CA GLN A 263 22.23 0.21 12.43
C GLN A 263 20.94 0.94 12.87
N PRO A 264 19.76 0.38 12.54
CA PRO A 264 18.48 0.99 12.96
C PRO A 264 18.32 1.03 14.48
N MET A 265 18.12 2.22 15.02
CA MET A 265 17.91 2.50 16.44
C MET A 265 16.45 2.82 16.76
N SER A 266 16.07 2.63 18.02
CA SER A 266 14.75 3.02 18.50
C SER A 266 14.58 4.55 18.51
N LEU A 267 13.41 5.01 18.08
CA LEU A 267 12.98 6.41 18.16
C LEU A 267 12.52 6.81 19.58
N SER A 268 12.57 5.87 20.56
CA SER A 268 12.18 6.16 21.94
C SER A 268 13.04 7.28 22.53
N GLY A 269 12.40 8.22 23.21
CA GLY A 269 13.09 9.39 23.80
C GLY A 269 13.27 10.56 22.83
N THR A 270 13.14 10.37 21.51
CA THR A 270 13.27 11.45 20.52
C THR A 270 12.23 12.54 20.76
N GLY A 271 12.68 13.80 20.87
CA GLY A 271 11.83 14.94 21.15
C GLY A 271 11.12 14.85 22.50
N GLY A 272 11.72 14.20 23.49
CA GLY A 272 11.14 14.01 24.83
C GLY A 272 9.97 12.99 24.87
N MET A 273 9.65 12.31 23.75
CA MET A 273 8.55 11.35 23.73
C MET A 273 9.00 9.94 24.10
N ARG A 274 8.27 9.27 25.00
CA ARG A 274 8.51 7.88 25.35
C ARG A 274 8.50 6.96 24.12
N SER A 275 7.65 7.23 23.14
CA SER A 275 7.57 6.51 21.86
C SER A 275 7.15 7.47 20.76
N VAL A 276 7.91 7.52 19.67
CA VAL A 276 7.53 8.27 18.45
C VAL A 276 6.76 7.33 17.54
N THR A 277 5.47 7.59 17.40
CA THR A 277 4.58 6.82 16.51
C THR A 277 4.22 7.61 15.27
N GLY A 278 3.69 6.96 14.24
CA GLY A 278 3.18 7.66 13.05
C GLY A 278 2.11 8.72 13.37
N GLY A 279 1.31 8.51 14.42
CA GLY A 279 0.31 9.48 14.89
C GLY A 279 0.88 10.65 15.69
N SER A 280 2.17 10.67 16.00
CA SER A 280 2.84 11.73 16.77
C SER A 280 3.52 12.78 15.86
N TYR A 281 4.83 12.90 15.88
CA TYR A 281 5.58 13.86 15.05
C TYR A 281 5.31 13.71 13.54
N PRO A 282 5.28 12.49 12.94
CA PRO A 282 5.03 12.39 11.51
C PRO A 282 3.68 13.00 11.10
N ALA A 283 2.59 12.67 11.81
CA ALA A 283 1.27 13.25 11.52
C ALA A 283 1.20 14.76 11.78
N ARG A 284 1.93 15.30 12.79
CA ARG A 284 2.01 16.75 13.05
C ARG A 284 2.77 17.48 11.94
N ILE A 285 3.89 16.93 11.46
CA ILE A 285 4.65 17.50 10.35
C ILE A 285 3.83 17.46 9.06
N PHE A 286 3.19 16.34 8.77
CA PHE A 286 2.21 16.23 7.68
C PHE A 286 1.19 17.37 7.75
N THR A 287 0.56 17.56 8.90
CA THR A 287 -0.48 18.59 9.09
C THR A 287 0.06 20.00 8.88
N ALA A 288 1.22 20.31 9.44
CA ALA A 288 1.83 21.64 9.32
C ALA A 288 2.22 21.93 7.86
N TYR A 289 2.84 20.96 7.18
CA TYR A 289 3.20 21.06 5.77
C TYR A 289 1.96 21.24 4.88
N MET A 290 0.95 20.36 5.02
CA MET A 290 -0.26 20.37 4.20
C MET A 290 -1.07 21.67 4.39
N LYS A 291 -1.07 22.26 5.59
CA LYS A 291 -1.68 23.60 5.80
C LYS A 291 -1.07 24.66 4.89
N GLY A 292 0.26 24.66 4.77
CA GLY A 292 0.96 25.60 3.88
C GLY A 292 0.73 25.27 2.40
N ALA A 293 0.90 24.00 2.04
CA ALA A 293 0.81 23.53 0.64
C ALA A 293 -0.58 23.71 0.03
N LEU A 294 -1.63 23.63 0.83
CA LEU A 294 -3.02 23.69 0.38
C LEU A 294 -3.74 25.01 0.68
N LYS A 295 -3.05 26.02 1.25
CA LYS A 295 -3.68 27.24 1.74
C LYS A 295 -4.51 27.98 0.68
N ASP A 296 -4.02 28.02 -0.54
CA ASP A 296 -4.62 28.76 -1.66
C ASP A 296 -5.47 27.85 -2.59
N LEU A 297 -5.61 26.57 -2.25
CA LEU A 297 -6.40 25.63 -3.03
C LEU A 297 -7.81 25.47 -2.44
N PRO A 298 -8.84 25.38 -3.31
CA PRO A 298 -10.20 25.10 -2.85
C PRO A 298 -10.25 23.76 -2.13
N VAL A 299 -11.12 23.65 -1.13
CA VAL A 299 -11.30 22.40 -0.37
C VAL A 299 -12.12 21.43 -1.22
N GLN A 300 -11.51 20.32 -1.62
CA GLN A 300 -12.20 19.21 -2.25
C GLN A 300 -12.65 18.18 -1.19
N LYS A 301 -13.69 17.42 -1.54
CA LYS A 301 -14.21 16.32 -0.71
C LYS A 301 -13.92 14.99 -1.40
N PHE A 302 -13.66 13.97 -0.58
CA PHE A 302 -13.70 12.61 -1.10
C PHE A 302 -15.10 12.25 -1.56
N ALA A 303 -15.22 11.35 -2.52
CA ALA A 303 -16.48 10.69 -2.81
C ALA A 303 -16.98 9.97 -1.54
N GLY A 304 -18.28 9.86 -1.40
CA GLY A 304 -18.87 9.10 -0.30
C GLY A 304 -18.63 7.61 -0.46
N LEU A 305 -19.02 6.85 0.57
CA LEU A 305 -19.06 5.39 0.48
C LEU A 305 -19.96 4.97 -0.68
N PRO A 306 -19.56 4.02 -1.54
CA PRO A 306 -20.38 3.54 -2.65
C PRO A 306 -21.75 3.02 -2.19
N THR A 307 -22.77 3.18 -3.04
CA THR A 307 -24.14 2.75 -2.72
C THR A 307 -24.18 1.24 -2.50
N GLY A 308 -24.74 0.81 -1.37
CA GLY A 308 -24.86 -0.61 -1.00
C GLY A 308 -23.66 -1.16 -0.21
N GLU A 309 -22.56 -0.43 -0.11
CA GLU A 309 -21.45 -0.84 0.75
C GLU A 309 -21.83 -0.67 2.24
N PRO A 310 -21.72 -1.71 3.07
CA PRO A 310 -21.97 -1.59 4.50
C PRO A 310 -20.96 -0.62 5.15
N ASN A 311 -21.44 0.30 5.99
CA ASN A 311 -20.59 1.30 6.64
C ASN A 311 -19.59 0.74 7.66
N GLY A 312 -19.67 -0.57 7.98
CA GLY A 312 -18.73 -1.25 8.86
C GLY A 312 -18.75 -0.82 10.33
N ALA A 313 -19.83 -0.15 10.78
CA ALA A 313 -19.98 0.19 12.20
C ALA A 313 -19.88 -1.07 13.07
N ASN A 314 -19.17 -0.96 14.19
CA ASN A 314 -19.01 -2.12 15.08
C ASN A 314 -20.37 -2.49 15.70
N PRO A 315 -20.78 -3.77 15.72
CA PRO A 315 -22.06 -4.20 16.26
C PRO A 315 -22.33 -3.75 17.70
N THR A 316 -21.29 -3.52 18.50
CA THR A 316 -21.39 -3.01 19.87
C THR A 316 -21.72 -1.52 19.95
N ASP A 317 -21.56 -0.79 18.84
CA ASP A 317 -21.77 0.67 18.80
C ASP A 317 -23.16 1.04 18.26
N SER A 318 -23.98 0.05 17.86
CA SER A 318 -25.30 0.25 17.28
C SER A 318 -26.35 -0.68 17.90
N PRO A 319 -27.46 -0.18 18.39
CA PRO A 319 -28.46 -1.02 19.10
C PRO A 319 -29.30 -1.93 18.18
N SER A 320 -29.03 -2.00 16.89
CA SER A 320 -29.79 -2.85 15.95
C SER A 320 -28.92 -3.23 14.73
N ALA A 321 -27.92 -4.09 14.93
CA ALA A 321 -27.18 -4.66 13.82
C ALA A 321 -27.76 -6.04 13.46
N SER A 322 -28.29 -6.17 12.25
CA SER A 322 -28.47 -7.47 11.58
C SER A 322 -27.13 -8.22 11.52
N ALA A 323 -27.16 -9.54 11.57
CA ALA A 323 -25.97 -10.38 11.59
C ALA A 323 -24.98 -9.95 10.48
N VAL A 324 -23.82 -9.46 10.90
CA VAL A 324 -22.72 -9.11 9.99
C VAL A 324 -22.13 -10.43 9.46
N PRO A 325 -21.94 -10.59 8.15
CA PRO A 325 -21.30 -11.78 7.61
C PRO A 325 -19.93 -11.99 8.27
N THR A 326 -19.71 -13.16 8.81
CA THR A 326 -18.40 -13.59 9.31
C THR A 326 -17.80 -14.46 8.23
N ILE A 327 -16.63 -14.10 7.70
CA ILE A 327 -15.87 -15.03 6.88
C ILE A 327 -15.43 -16.15 7.82
N ALA A 328 -15.91 -17.37 7.57
CA ALA A 328 -15.36 -18.54 8.22
C ALA A 328 -13.86 -18.62 7.88
N PRO A 329 -13.00 -19.03 8.83
CA PRO A 329 -11.64 -19.38 8.48
C PRO A 329 -11.69 -20.34 7.30
N VAL A 330 -10.97 -20.04 6.22
CA VAL A 330 -10.80 -21.02 5.15
C VAL A 330 -10.13 -22.20 5.82
N ASP A 331 -10.83 -23.33 5.84
CA ASP A 331 -10.32 -24.58 6.40
C ASP A 331 -9.00 -24.88 5.68
N PRO A 332 -7.85 -24.94 6.36
CA PRO A 332 -6.58 -25.27 5.73
C PRO A 332 -6.55 -26.70 5.14
N ALA A 333 -7.64 -27.44 5.28
CA ALA A 333 -7.76 -28.82 4.84
C ALA A 333 -8.45 -29.03 3.48
N ALA A 334 -8.87 -27.97 2.75
CA ALA A 334 -9.19 -28.16 1.33
C ALA A 334 -7.88 -28.50 0.60
N PRO A 335 -7.73 -29.67 -0.03
CA PRO A 335 -6.49 -30.01 -0.71
C PRO A 335 -6.25 -28.97 -1.79
N VAL A 336 -5.20 -28.18 -1.63
CA VAL A 336 -4.73 -27.26 -2.68
C VAL A 336 -4.30 -28.17 -3.82
N VAL A 337 -5.09 -28.18 -4.90
CA VAL A 337 -4.74 -28.97 -6.10
C VAL A 337 -3.53 -28.28 -6.72
N THR A 338 -2.36 -28.85 -6.47
CA THR A 338 -1.12 -28.41 -7.07
C THR A 338 -0.98 -29.06 -8.43
N VAL A 339 -0.77 -28.26 -9.46
CA VAL A 339 -0.55 -28.71 -10.83
C VAL A 339 0.85 -28.30 -11.29
N MET A 340 1.45 -29.12 -12.14
CA MET A 340 2.73 -28.76 -12.74
C MET A 340 2.46 -27.86 -13.95
N VAL A 341 3.12 -26.71 -14.02
CA VAL A 341 3.01 -25.80 -15.16
C VAL A 341 3.63 -26.47 -16.39
N PRO A 342 2.86 -26.73 -17.47
CA PRO A 342 3.41 -27.34 -18.68
C PRO A 342 4.27 -26.35 -19.46
N ASP A 343 5.13 -26.86 -20.34
CA ASP A 343 5.85 -26.02 -21.30
C ASP A 343 4.90 -25.65 -22.46
N VAL A 344 4.55 -24.38 -22.54
CA VAL A 344 3.71 -23.85 -23.61
C VAL A 344 4.47 -22.87 -24.54
N ARG A 345 5.79 -22.80 -24.39
CA ARG A 345 6.63 -21.98 -25.29
C ARG A 345 6.53 -22.48 -26.72
N ARG A 346 6.59 -21.56 -27.68
CA ARG A 346 6.43 -21.76 -29.12
C ARG A 346 5.01 -22.14 -29.56
N ALA A 347 4.07 -22.37 -28.64
CA ALA A 347 2.66 -22.59 -28.99
C ALA A 347 1.99 -21.30 -29.43
N LYS A 348 0.89 -21.41 -30.16
CA LYS A 348 -0.02 -20.29 -30.37
C LYS A 348 -0.63 -19.90 -29.03
N VAL A 349 -0.82 -18.60 -28.78
CA VAL A 349 -1.36 -18.12 -27.51
C VAL A 349 -2.73 -18.74 -27.19
N ALA A 350 -3.60 -18.92 -28.18
CA ALA A 350 -4.90 -19.56 -27.96
C ALA A 350 -4.77 -20.98 -27.43
N ASP A 351 -3.87 -21.79 -28.00
CA ASP A 351 -3.65 -23.20 -27.62
C ASP A 351 -2.99 -23.25 -26.20
N ALA A 352 -1.99 -22.40 -25.97
CA ALA A 352 -1.34 -22.28 -24.67
C ALA A 352 -2.31 -21.88 -23.55
N THR A 353 -3.19 -20.93 -23.84
CA THR A 353 -4.22 -20.47 -22.89
C THR A 353 -5.21 -21.60 -22.57
N ALA A 354 -5.67 -22.34 -23.56
CA ALA A 354 -6.58 -23.46 -23.36
C ALA A 354 -5.95 -24.58 -22.47
N VAL A 355 -4.68 -24.90 -22.71
CA VAL A 355 -3.94 -25.90 -21.92
C VAL A 355 -3.79 -25.46 -20.46
N LEU A 356 -3.39 -24.21 -20.22
CA LEU A 356 -3.18 -23.69 -18.86
C LEU A 356 -4.51 -23.55 -18.10
N GLN A 357 -5.55 -23.05 -18.74
CA GLN A 357 -6.89 -22.93 -18.14
C GLN A 357 -7.52 -24.29 -17.86
N GLY A 358 -7.29 -25.29 -18.72
CA GLY A 358 -7.70 -26.68 -18.49
C GLY A 358 -7.08 -27.32 -17.23
N LEU A 359 -5.95 -26.78 -16.76
CA LEU A 359 -5.29 -27.15 -15.49
C LEU A 359 -5.70 -26.26 -14.32
N GLY A 360 -6.68 -25.37 -14.51
CA GLY A 360 -7.14 -24.44 -13.49
C GLY A 360 -6.17 -23.26 -13.26
N LEU A 361 -5.26 -22.98 -14.19
CA LEU A 361 -4.34 -21.83 -14.12
C LEU A 361 -4.91 -20.64 -14.86
N SER A 362 -4.63 -19.43 -14.37
CA SER A 362 -4.99 -18.17 -15.03
C SER A 362 -3.87 -17.71 -15.97
N VAL A 363 -4.19 -17.04 -17.07
CA VAL A 363 -3.21 -16.62 -18.07
C VAL A 363 -3.21 -15.10 -18.21
N VAL A 364 -2.02 -14.50 -18.19
CA VAL A 364 -1.78 -13.09 -18.50
C VAL A 364 -0.81 -13.00 -19.68
N LEU A 365 -1.12 -12.13 -20.66
CA LEU A 365 -0.28 -11.92 -21.84
C LEU A 365 0.57 -10.65 -21.67
N GLU A 366 1.87 -10.80 -21.89
CA GLU A 366 2.83 -9.69 -21.94
C GLU A 366 3.36 -9.56 -23.38
N LEU A 367 2.83 -8.54 -24.12
CA LEU A 367 3.29 -8.27 -25.46
C LEU A 367 4.72 -7.73 -25.46
N GLN A 368 5.59 -8.38 -26.22
CA GLN A 368 6.96 -7.91 -26.38
C GLN A 368 7.02 -6.71 -27.36
N PRO A 369 8.05 -5.85 -27.29
CA PRO A 369 8.20 -4.70 -28.16
C PRO A 369 8.06 -5.09 -29.65
N GLY A 370 7.15 -4.43 -30.37
CA GLY A 370 6.83 -4.71 -31.77
C GLY A 370 5.79 -5.81 -32.02
N ALA A 371 5.26 -6.45 -30.98
CA ALA A 371 4.16 -7.38 -31.14
C ALA A 371 2.82 -6.63 -31.34
N ASP A 372 2.01 -7.13 -32.26
CA ASP A 372 0.69 -6.61 -32.62
C ASP A 372 -0.40 -7.58 -32.15
N SER A 373 -1.22 -7.15 -31.20
CA SER A 373 -2.27 -7.98 -30.59
C SER A 373 -3.40 -8.36 -31.57
N THR A 374 -3.50 -7.68 -32.72
CA THR A 374 -4.49 -7.98 -33.77
C THR A 374 -4.07 -9.12 -34.68
N ARG A 375 -2.82 -9.57 -34.57
CA ARG A 375 -2.24 -10.65 -35.35
C ARG A 375 -2.07 -11.92 -34.54
N GLN A 376 -1.78 -13.02 -35.23
CA GLN A 376 -1.47 -14.28 -34.55
C GLN A 376 -0.27 -14.10 -33.61
N LEU A 377 -0.44 -14.49 -32.34
CA LEU A 377 0.58 -14.43 -31.30
C LEU A 377 1.08 -15.82 -30.95
N TYR A 378 2.37 -15.89 -30.66
CA TYR A 378 3.06 -17.11 -30.19
C TYR A 378 3.75 -16.82 -28.85
N VAL A 379 3.84 -17.84 -28.02
CA VAL A 379 4.51 -17.75 -26.72
C VAL A 379 6.02 -17.81 -26.93
N LEU A 380 6.71 -16.72 -26.63
CA LEU A 380 8.17 -16.64 -26.62
C LEU A 380 8.75 -17.23 -25.35
N ASP A 381 8.16 -16.88 -24.20
CA ASP A 381 8.59 -17.30 -22.87
C ASP A 381 7.41 -17.35 -21.90
N GLN A 382 7.54 -18.06 -20.79
CA GLN A 382 6.50 -18.21 -19.77
C GLN A 382 7.08 -18.09 -18.35
N PHE A 383 6.27 -17.54 -17.43
CA PHE A 383 6.58 -17.50 -16.01
C PHE A 383 5.31 -17.81 -15.18
N PRO A 384 5.37 -18.77 -14.23
CA PRO A 384 6.52 -19.62 -13.86
C PRO A 384 7.02 -20.50 -15.00
N ALA A 385 8.28 -20.92 -14.90
CA ALA A 385 8.88 -21.83 -15.88
C ALA A 385 8.13 -23.18 -15.91
N SER A 386 8.27 -23.93 -17.02
CA SER A 386 7.74 -25.29 -17.12
C SER A 386 8.29 -26.18 -16.00
N THR A 387 7.49 -27.15 -15.56
CA THR A 387 7.77 -28.06 -14.43
C THR A 387 7.79 -27.37 -13.03
N THR A 388 7.41 -26.11 -12.93
CA THR A 388 7.16 -25.48 -11.63
C THR A 388 5.81 -25.95 -11.08
N ALA A 389 5.76 -26.30 -9.80
CA ALA A 389 4.51 -26.59 -9.12
C ALA A 389 3.74 -25.28 -8.85
N ALA A 390 2.49 -25.21 -9.26
CA ALA A 390 1.61 -24.07 -9.07
C ALA A 390 0.26 -24.53 -8.52
N ASN A 391 -0.35 -23.73 -7.67
CA ASN A 391 -1.67 -24.02 -7.15
C ASN A 391 -2.74 -23.69 -8.19
N SER A 392 -3.87 -24.41 -8.18
CA SER A 392 -5.02 -24.06 -8.99
C SER A 392 -5.41 -22.61 -8.73
N GLY A 393 -5.69 -21.83 -9.80
CA GLY A 393 -5.91 -20.38 -9.75
C GLY A 393 -4.65 -19.52 -9.91
N SER A 394 -3.44 -20.07 -9.81
CA SER A 394 -2.20 -19.32 -10.01
C SER A 394 -2.10 -18.74 -11.41
N VAL A 395 -1.48 -17.57 -11.53
CA VAL A 395 -1.28 -16.86 -12.80
C VAL A 395 -0.01 -17.35 -13.50
N VAL A 396 -0.13 -17.64 -14.79
CA VAL A 396 0.99 -17.87 -15.70
C VAL A 396 1.07 -16.69 -16.67
N THR A 397 2.18 -15.97 -16.64
CA THR A 397 2.46 -14.88 -17.59
C THR A 397 3.13 -15.44 -18.83
N LEU A 398 2.58 -15.14 -20.01
CA LEU A 398 3.11 -15.52 -21.32
C LEU A 398 3.67 -14.30 -22.02
N LYS A 399 4.99 -14.26 -22.26
CA LYS A 399 5.61 -13.27 -23.14
C LYS A 399 5.33 -13.66 -24.59
N VAL A 400 4.74 -12.75 -25.37
CA VAL A 400 4.20 -13.10 -26.68
C VAL A 400 4.72 -12.22 -27.79
N VAL A 401 4.91 -12.81 -28.97
CA VAL A 401 5.43 -12.21 -30.20
C VAL A 401 4.59 -12.66 -31.40
N ASN A 402 4.66 -11.93 -32.52
CA ASN A 402 3.97 -12.35 -33.74
C ASN A 402 4.79 -13.38 -34.56
N VAL A 403 6.10 -13.37 -34.42
CA VAL A 403 7.02 -14.31 -35.12
C VAL A 403 8.03 -14.80 -34.09
N LEU A 404 8.17 -16.12 -34.01
CA LEU A 404 9.18 -16.75 -33.16
C LEU A 404 10.57 -16.58 -33.79
N PRO A 405 11.61 -16.33 -33.00
CA PRO A 405 12.99 -16.25 -33.47
C PRO A 405 13.52 -17.60 -33.94
#